data_0b8331269de274e4f68bc6852a372e36
#
_entry.id   0b8331269de274e4f68bc6852a372e36
#
_cell.length_a   1.000
_cell.length_b   1.000
_cell.length_c   1.000
_cell.angle_alpha   90.00
_cell.angle_beta   90.00
_cell.angle_gamma   90.00
#
_symmetry.space_group_name_H-M   'P 1'
#
loop_
_entity.id
_entity.type
_entity.pdbx_description
1 polymer ?
#
loop_
_entity_poly.entity_id
_entity_poly.type
_entity_poly.pdbx_seq_one_letter_code
_entity_poly.pdbx_strand_id
1 'polypeptide(L)'
;NKTLLEKAGYTVDDIKSFADLKKVAEDITARKDELGFAAFTSSGMDGSSDWRFKTHLANLPIYFEYQKDGIDTTDAIKGTYLDNYKDIFDLYINNSTCDPAELAGKTGDDSRNEFLGNEAVFFQNGSWEYNNLVGDGKPFTDDDLTMIPIYIGVGDEANQGLCTGTENYW
;
A
#
# COMPACT_ATOMS: atom_id res chain seq x y z
N ASN A 1 -10.06 2.68 2.70
CA ASN A 1 -11.25 3.46 3.00
C ASN A 1 -12.29 3.26 1.90
N LYS A 2 -13.33 2.43 2.18
CA LYS A 2 -14.37 2.08 1.20
C LYS A 2 -15.20 3.29 0.79
N THR A 3 -15.52 4.17 1.72
CA THR A 3 -16.33 5.38 1.45
C THR A 3 -15.65 6.31 0.44
N LEU A 4 -14.35 6.54 0.57
CA LEU A 4 -13.62 7.37 -0.40
C LEU A 4 -13.45 6.66 -1.74
N LEU A 5 -13.25 5.34 -1.74
CA LEU A 5 -13.17 4.55 -2.96
C LEU A 5 -14.48 4.62 -3.75
N GLU A 6 -15.63 4.50 -3.08
CA GLU A 6 -16.96 4.64 -3.67
C GLU A 6 -17.22 6.06 -4.20
N LYS A 7 -16.78 7.09 -3.47
CA LYS A 7 -16.85 8.48 -3.96
C LYS A 7 -16.05 8.69 -5.25
N ALA A 8 -14.95 7.98 -5.41
CA ALA A 8 -14.17 7.98 -6.64
C ALA A 8 -14.82 7.17 -7.77
N GLY A 9 -15.89 6.42 -7.50
CA GLY A 9 -16.63 5.60 -8.47
C GLY A 9 -16.14 4.18 -8.59
N TYR A 10 -15.40 3.67 -7.59
CA TYR A 10 -14.86 2.32 -7.56
C TYR A 10 -15.32 1.56 -6.32
N THR A 11 -15.19 0.25 -6.37
CA THR A 11 -15.38 -0.66 -5.24
C THR A 11 -14.14 -1.52 -5.04
N VAL A 12 -14.07 -2.25 -3.94
CA VAL A 12 -12.98 -3.20 -3.67
C VAL A 12 -12.89 -4.28 -4.75
N ASP A 13 -14.02 -4.66 -5.33
CA ASP A 13 -14.10 -5.68 -6.38
C ASP A 13 -13.47 -5.25 -7.71
N ASP A 14 -13.26 -3.96 -7.90
CA ASP A 14 -12.57 -3.42 -9.08
C ASP A 14 -11.03 -3.51 -8.97
N ILE A 15 -10.49 -4.00 -7.83
CA ILE A 15 -9.04 -4.04 -7.57
C ILE A 15 -8.63 -5.49 -7.27
N LYS A 16 -8.18 -6.20 -8.30
CA LYS A 16 -7.76 -7.62 -8.22
C LYS A 16 -6.36 -7.87 -8.78
N SER A 17 -5.67 -6.80 -9.17
CA SER A 17 -4.32 -6.87 -9.73
C SER A 17 -3.58 -5.55 -9.54
N PHE A 18 -2.28 -5.56 -9.78
CA PHE A 18 -1.48 -4.32 -9.85
C PHE A 18 -2.00 -3.35 -10.92
N ALA A 19 -2.39 -3.88 -12.08
CA ALA A 19 -2.93 -3.06 -13.17
C ALA A 19 -4.23 -2.35 -12.77
N ASP A 20 -5.11 -3.03 -12.03
CA ASP A 20 -6.35 -2.43 -11.52
C ASP A 20 -6.03 -1.36 -10.47
N LEU A 21 -5.18 -1.68 -9.49
CA LEU A 21 -4.77 -0.73 -8.45
C LEU A 21 -4.14 0.52 -9.07
N LYS A 22 -3.26 0.34 -10.05
CA LYS A 22 -2.61 1.44 -10.79
C LYS A 22 -3.64 2.33 -11.49
N LYS A 23 -4.56 1.72 -12.23
CA LYS A 23 -5.64 2.44 -12.91
C LYS A 23 -6.48 3.28 -11.93
N VAL A 24 -6.87 2.69 -10.81
CA VAL A 24 -7.68 3.37 -9.77
C VAL A 24 -6.88 4.51 -9.14
N ALA A 25 -5.63 4.27 -8.77
CA ALA A 25 -4.79 5.28 -8.12
C ALA A 25 -4.47 6.47 -9.05
N GLU A 26 -4.15 6.20 -10.31
CA GLU A 26 -3.86 7.24 -11.30
C GLU A 26 -5.12 8.07 -11.63
N ASP A 27 -6.31 7.44 -11.70
CA ASP A 27 -7.57 8.15 -11.92
C ASP A 27 -7.91 9.05 -10.73
N ILE A 28 -7.78 8.56 -9.50
CA ILE A 28 -8.00 9.36 -8.29
C ILE A 28 -7.04 10.55 -8.26
N THR A 29 -5.76 10.33 -8.58
CA THR A 29 -4.75 11.38 -8.62
C THR A 29 -5.07 12.43 -9.68
N ALA A 30 -5.51 12.02 -10.86
CA ALA A 30 -5.92 12.94 -11.94
C ALA A 30 -7.12 13.81 -11.54
N ARG A 31 -7.99 13.34 -10.65
CA ARG A 31 -9.18 14.03 -10.14
C ARG A 31 -9.04 14.53 -8.70
N LYS A 32 -7.80 14.58 -8.17
CA LYS A 32 -7.53 14.92 -6.76
C LYS A 32 -8.19 16.22 -6.33
N ASP A 33 -8.12 17.26 -7.17
CA ASP A 33 -8.71 18.58 -6.86
C ASP A 33 -10.25 18.53 -6.83
N GLU A 34 -10.87 17.72 -7.68
CA GLU A 34 -12.33 17.50 -7.72
C GLU A 34 -12.80 16.67 -6.51
N LEU A 35 -12.09 15.58 -6.23
CA LEU A 35 -12.44 14.61 -5.20
C LEU A 35 -12.14 15.13 -3.78
N GLY A 36 -11.12 15.97 -3.62
CA GLY A 36 -10.66 16.50 -2.35
C GLY A 36 -9.78 15.52 -1.54
N PHE A 37 -9.30 14.43 -2.16
CA PHE A 37 -8.42 13.43 -1.53
C PHE A 37 -7.49 12.78 -2.56
N ALA A 38 -6.40 12.18 -2.08
CA ALA A 38 -5.42 11.47 -2.89
C ALA A 38 -5.70 9.96 -2.92
N ALA A 39 -4.97 9.22 -3.78
CA ALA A 39 -5.01 7.76 -3.77
C ALA A 39 -4.33 7.18 -2.53
N PHE A 40 -3.07 7.50 -2.31
CA PHE A 40 -2.28 7.00 -1.16
C PHE A 40 -1.97 8.10 -0.15
N THR A 41 -1.81 7.69 1.10
CA THR A 41 -1.16 8.53 2.11
C THR A 41 0.31 8.77 1.75
N SER A 42 0.99 9.68 2.47
CA SER A 42 2.43 9.94 2.30
C SER A 42 3.32 8.75 2.68
N SER A 43 2.73 7.70 3.26
CA SER A 43 3.37 6.42 3.59
C SER A 43 4.50 6.49 4.61
N GLY A 44 4.79 7.65 5.19
CA GLY A 44 5.80 7.80 6.23
C GLY A 44 7.20 7.41 5.75
N MET A 45 7.76 8.15 4.82
CA MET A 45 9.08 7.84 4.22
C MET A 45 10.27 8.50 4.94
N ASP A 46 10.07 9.11 6.09
CA ASP A 46 11.17 9.58 6.91
C ASP A 46 12.04 8.41 7.41
N GLY A 47 13.27 8.69 7.83
CA GLY A 47 14.23 7.66 8.23
C GLY A 47 13.79 6.72 9.35
N SER A 48 12.74 7.06 10.10
CA SER A 48 12.16 6.21 11.16
C SER A 48 11.04 5.28 10.66
N SER A 49 10.43 5.62 9.53
CA SER A 49 9.20 4.99 9.04
C SER A 49 9.33 4.32 7.66
N ASP A 50 10.40 4.59 6.92
CA ASP A 50 10.62 4.14 5.54
C ASP A 50 10.75 2.62 5.36
N TRP A 51 10.90 1.86 6.45
CA TRP A 51 10.92 0.40 6.45
C TRP A 51 9.64 -0.20 5.84
N ARG A 52 8.52 0.53 5.86
CA ARG A 52 7.28 0.12 5.19
C ARG A 52 7.48 -0.05 3.70
N PHE A 53 8.23 0.85 3.08
CA PHE A 53 8.62 0.74 1.67
C PHE A 53 9.75 -0.25 1.46
N LYS A 54 10.80 -0.17 2.28
CA LYS A 54 12.00 -0.98 2.12
C LYS A 54 11.75 -2.47 2.35
N THR A 55 10.91 -2.83 3.32
CA THR A 55 10.66 -4.22 3.67
C THR A 55 9.31 -4.74 3.20
N HIS A 56 8.21 -4.09 3.52
CA HIS A 56 6.89 -4.57 3.14
C HIS A 56 6.73 -4.72 1.64
N LEU A 57 7.13 -3.72 0.85
CA LEU A 57 7.00 -3.80 -0.61
C LEU A 57 8.10 -4.68 -1.24
N ALA A 58 9.29 -4.75 -0.65
CA ALA A 58 10.39 -5.57 -1.19
C ALA A 58 10.23 -7.07 -0.92
N ASN A 59 9.46 -7.45 0.10
CA ASN A 59 9.26 -8.86 0.45
C ASN A 59 8.60 -9.67 -0.67
N LEU A 60 7.61 -9.10 -1.37
CA LEU A 60 6.90 -9.81 -2.45
C LEU A 60 7.78 -10.11 -3.67
N PRO A 61 8.55 -9.17 -4.23
CA PRO A 61 9.50 -9.47 -5.30
C PRO A 61 10.49 -10.58 -4.92
N ILE A 62 11.00 -10.58 -3.69
CA ILE A 62 11.91 -11.61 -3.18
C ILE A 62 11.18 -12.95 -3.06
N TYR A 63 9.98 -12.96 -2.48
CA TYR A 63 9.15 -14.15 -2.38
C TYR A 63 8.88 -14.80 -3.74
N PHE A 64 8.46 -14.03 -4.73
CA PHE A 64 8.19 -14.55 -6.07
C PHE A 64 9.48 -15.03 -6.78
N GLU A 65 10.62 -14.40 -6.54
CA GLU A 65 11.92 -14.90 -7.02
C GLU A 65 12.23 -16.27 -6.42
N TYR A 66 12.04 -16.45 -5.11
CA TYR A 66 12.24 -17.72 -4.45
C TYR A 66 11.30 -18.81 -4.97
N GLN A 67 10.02 -18.49 -5.16
CA GLN A 67 9.06 -19.41 -5.74
C GLN A 67 9.45 -19.84 -7.15
N LYS A 68 9.88 -18.90 -7.98
CA LYS A 68 10.32 -19.16 -9.35
C LYS A 68 11.56 -20.05 -9.39
N ASP A 69 12.50 -19.82 -8.49
CA ASP A 69 13.76 -20.57 -8.43
C ASP A 69 13.64 -21.88 -7.65
N GLY A 70 12.54 -22.11 -6.94
CA GLY A 70 12.34 -23.31 -6.10
C GLY A 70 13.33 -23.38 -4.93
N ILE A 71 13.63 -22.25 -4.30
CA ILE A 71 14.59 -22.14 -3.19
C ILE A 71 13.95 -21.52 -1.95
N ASP A 72 14.50 -21.84 -0.78
CA ASP A 72 14.06 -21.27 0.51
C ASP A 72 15.08 -20.27 1.07
N THR A 73 16.29 -20.26 0.55
CA THR A 73 17.38 -19.39 1.00
C THR A 73 18.39 -19.13 -0.13
N THR A 74 19.09 -18.01 -0.05
CA THR A 74 20.20 -17.67 -0.98
C THR A 74 21.18 -16.72 -0.30
N ASP A 75 22.44 -16.77 -0.73
CA ASP A 75 23.47 -15.80 -0.30
C ASP A 75 23.27 -14.43 -0.95
N ALA A 76 22.58 -14.37 -2.10
CA ALA A 76 22.26 -13.12 -2.79
C ALA A 76 21.02 -13.28 -3.67
N ILE A 77 20.10 -12.31 -3.61
CA ILE A 77 18.97 -12.21 -4.52
C ILE A 77 19.43 -11.84 -5.92
N LYS A 78 18.72 -12.32 -6.94
CA LYS A 78 19.02 -12.03 -8.35
C LYS A 78 18.41 -10.71 -8.83
N GLY A 79 17.35 -10.23 -8.14
CA GLY A 79 16.61 -9.06 -8.56
C GLY A 79 15.67 -9.34 -9.74
N THR A 80 15.17 -10.56 -9.86
CA THR A 80 14.30 -11.00 -10.98
C THR A 80 13.10 -10.08 -11.17
N TYR A 81 12.53 -9.56 -10.08
CA TYR A 81 11.34 -8.70 -10.07
C TYR A 81 11.64 -7.27 -9.59
N LEU A 82 12.85 -6.77 -9.87
CA LEU A 82 13.25 -5.43 -9.48
C LEU A 82 12.41 -4.35 -10.18
N ASP A 83 12.06 -4.56 -11.45
CA ASP A 83 11.20 -3.63 -12.19
C ASP A 83 9.78 -3.58 -11.57
N ASN A 84 9.24 -4.72 -11.16
CA ASN A 84 7.95 -4.77 -10.45
C ASN A 84 8.01 -4.04 -9.10
N TYR A 85 9.12 -4.18 -8.36
CA TYR A 85 9.34 -3.41 -7.14
C TYR A 85 9.38 -1.91 -7.40
N LYS A 86 10.10 -1.50 -8.47
CA LYS A 86 10.14 -0.11 -8.89
C LYS A 86 8.76 0.42 -9.27
N ASP A 87 7.99 -0.35 -10.02
CA ASP A 87 6.65 0.06 -10.48
C ASP A 87 5.70 0.31 -9.31
N ILE A 88 5.70 -0.57 -8.30
CA ILE A 88 4.85 -0.37 -7.11
C ILE A 88 5.37 0.80 -6.26
N PHE A 89 6.68 0.94 -6.13
CA PHE A 89 7.27 2.08 -5.43
C PHE A 89 6.86 3.40 -6.09
N ASP A 90 7.03 3.50 -7.41
CA ASP A 90 6.62 4.67 -8.19
C ASP A 90 5.12 4.94 -8.09
N LEU A 91 4.29 3.89 -8.07
CA LEU A 91 2.84 4.03 -7.92
C LEU A 91 2.48 4.74 -6.61
N TYR A 92 3.07 4.31 -5.50
CA TYR A 92 2.78 4.88 -4.19
C TYR A 92 3.29 6.33 -4.08
N ILE A 93 4.53 6.60 -4.47
CA ILE A 93 5.13 7.93 -4.31
C ILE A 93 4.49 8.99 -5.22
N ASN A 94 4.10 8.62 -6.44
CA ASN A 94 3.54 9.57 -7.41
C ASN A 94 2.03 9.82 -7.22
N ASN A 95 1.34 9.02 -6.40
CA ASN A 95 -0.10 9.11 -6.19
C ASN A 95 -0.46 9.38 -4.72
N SER A 96 0.46 9.98 -3.98
CA SER A 96 0.29 10.26 -2.55
C SER A 96 -0.32 11.66 -2.28
N THR A 97 -0.57 11.91 -1.02
CA THR A 97 -1.14 13.19 -0.51
C THR A 97 -0.26 14.39 -0.79
N CYS A 98 1.07 14.21 -0.87
CA CYS A 98 2.03 15.29 -1.06
C CYS A 98 2.94 15.06 -2.27
N ASP A 99 3.70 16.08 -2.63
CA ASP A 99 4.73 15.99 -3.68
C ASP A 99 5.80 14.94 -3.30
N PRO A 100 6.28 14.11 -4.24
CA PRO A 100 7.35 13.14 -3.99
C PRO A 100 8.59 13.72 -3.30
N ALA A 101 8.92 14.97 -3.58
CA ALA A 101 10.06 15.65 -2.94
C ALA A 101 9.88 15.89 -1.43
N GLU A 102 8.65 15.90 -0.93
CA GLU A 102 8.32 16.12 0.48
C GLU A 102 8.26 14.82 1.31
N LEU A 103 8.15 13.67 0.64
CA LEU A 103 7.93 12.37 1.28
C LEU A 103 9.01 12.00 2.30
N ALA A 104 10.26 12.38 2.07
CA ALA A 104 11.36 12.11 3.00
C ALA A 104 11.21 12.82 4.37
N GLY A 105 10.34 13.82 4.47
CA GLY A 105 9.99 14.51 5.72
C GLY A 105 8.71 13.98 6.38
N LYS A 106 7.99 13.07 5.76
CA LYS A 106 6.72 12.55 6.25
C LYS A 106 6.92 11.36 7.17
N THR A 107 6.42 11.47 8.39
CA THR A 107 6.47 10.42 9.41
C THR A 107 5.34 9.39 9.24
N GLY A 108 5.44 8.26 9.95
CA GLY A 108 4.33 7.30 10.03
C GLY A 108 3.08 7.90 10.67
N ASP A 109 3.24 8.85 11.59
CA ASP A 109 2.12 9.56 12.21
C ASP A 109 1.45 10.54 11.25
N ASP A 110 2.22 11.23 10.39
CA ASP A 110 1.65 12.06 9.31
C ASP A 110 0.77 11.21 8.40
N SER A 111 1.29 10.09 7.93
CA SER A 111 0.56 9.15 7.07
C SER A 111 -0.73 8.61 7.72
N ARG A 112 -0.68 8.28 9.02
CA ARG A 112 -1.85 7.87 9.78
C ARG A 112 -2.88 9.00 9.89
N ASN A 113 -2.44 10.20 10.22
CA ASN A 113 -3.31 11.36 10.37
C ASN A 113 -3.99 11.75 9.06
N GLU A 114 -3.30 11.67 7.93
CA GLU A 114 -3.86 11.85 6.59
C GLU A 114 -5.00 10.85 6.34
N PHE A 115 -4.80 9.58 6.70
CA PHE A 115 -5.84 8.56 6.55
C PHE A 115 -7.03 8.81 7.49
N LEU A 116 -6.77 9.13 8.75
CA LEU A 116 -7.81 9.48 9.74
C LEU A 116 -8.59 10.74 9.33
N GLY A 117 -7.92 11.68 8.66
CA GLY A 117 -8.50 12.91 8.10
C GLY A 117 -9.29 12.69 6.80
N ASN A 118 -9.40 11.47 6.28
CA ASN A 118 -10.00 11.17 4.98
C ASN A 118 -9.30 11.88 3.81
N GLU A 119 -7.97 12.04 3.89
CA GLU A 119 -7.17 12.68 2.84
C GLU A 119 -6.68 11.70 1.79
N ALA A 120 -6.82 10.39 2.03
CA ALA A 120 -6.41 9.34 1.10
C ALA A 120 -7.28 8.08 1.19
N VAL A 121 -7.41 7.37 0.06
CA VAL A 121 -8.15 6.10 -0.06
C VAL A 121 -7.36 4.94 0.54
N PHE A 122 -6.07 4.84 0.20
CA PHE A 122 -5.20 3.71 0.56
C PHE A 122 -4.14 4.12 1.58
N PHE A 123 -3.95 3.25 2.56
CA PHE A 123 -2.94 3.38 3.60
C PHE A 123 -2.14 2.08 3.71
N GLN A 124 -0.89 2.10 3.26
CA GLN A 124 -0.01 0.94 3.36
C GLN A 124 0.60 0.88 4.76
N ASN A 125 0.25 -0.16 5.51
CA ASN A 125 0.79 -0.41 6.85
C ASN A 125 0.58 -1.88 7.24
N GLY A 126 0.94 -2.25 8.46
CA GLY A 126 0.66 -3.57 9.03
C GLY A 126 -0.66 -3.62 9.80
N SER A 127 -1.11 -4.84 10.11
CA SER A 127 -2.38 -5.09 10.82
C SER A 127 -2.46 -4.48 12.22
N TRP A 128 -1.33 -4.17 12.86
CA TRP A 128 -1.27 -3.46 14.15
C TRP A 128 -1.93 -2.07 14.08
N GLU A 129 -2.02 -1.48 12.89
CA GLU A 129 -2.62 -0.17 12.69
C GLU A 129 -4.14 -0.18 12.87
N TYR A 130 -4.78 -1.33 12.71
CA TYR A 130 -6.23 -1.49 12.81
C TYR A 130 -6.80 -0.86 14.10
N ASN A 131 -6.22 -1.16 15.26
CA ASN A 131 -6.66 -0.62 16.55
C ASN A 131 -6.47 0.91 16.69
N ASN A 132 -5.67 1.52 15.85
CA ASN A 132 -5.54 2.98 15.80
C ASN A 132 -6.64 3.63 14.96
N LEU A 133 -7.25 2.88 14.05
CA LEU A 133 -8.22 3.38 13.06
C LEU A 133 -9.67 3.06 13.44
N VAL A 134 -9.93 1.89 14.03
CA VAL A 134 -11.26 1.33 14.28
C VAL A 134 -11.51 1.14 15.76
N GLY A 135 -12.73 1.41 16.23
CA GLY A 135 -13.19 1.18 17.61
C GLY A 135 -13.85 2.40 18.25
N ASP A 136 -14.14 2.29 19.54
CA ASP A 136 -14.81 3.36 20.30
C ASP A 136 -13.98 4.66 20.28
N GLY A 137 -14.62 5.74 19.86
CA GLY A 137 -13.98 7.05 19.73
C GLY A 137 -13.02 7.20 18.55
N LYS A 138 -12.95 6.20 17.67
CA LYS A 138 -12.20 6.26 16.40
C LYS A 138 -13.11 6.69 15.24
N PRO A 139 -12.54 7.25 14.17
CA PRO A 139 -13.33 7.77 13.05
C PRO A 139 -13.93 6.68 12.16
N PHE A 140 -13.42 5.44 12.23
CA PHE A 140 -13.88 4.34 11.37
C PHE A 140 -14.47 3.18 12.17
N THR A 141 -15.37 2.48 11.52
CA THR A 141 -15.93 1.18 11.92
C THR A 141 -15.39 0.07 11.00
N ASP A 142 -15.68 -1.20 11.34
CA ASP A 142 -15.35 -2.34 10.48
C ASP A 142 -15.98 -2.24 9.07
N ASP A 143 -17.12 -1.59 8.97
CA ASP A 143 -17.81 -1.42 7.71
C ASP A 143 -17.16 -0.37 6.79
N ASP A 144 -16.36 0.53 7.35
CA ASP A 144 -15.71 1.61 6.56
C ASP A 144 -14.41 1.19 5.89
N LEU A 145 -13.74 0.17 6.45
CA LEU A 145 -12.41 -0.24 6.02
C LEU A 145 -12.39 -1.68 5.51
N THR A 146 -11.41 -1.97 4.69
CA THR A 146 -11.01 -3.33 4.31
C THR A 146 -9.52 -3.39 4.04
N MET A 147 -8.97 -4.60 3.98
CA MET A 147 -7.58 -4.84 3.59
C MET A 147 -7.57 -5.51 2.22
N ILE A 148 -6.69 -5.05 1.35
CA ILE A 148 -6.43 -5.65 0.05
C ILE A 148 -4.97 -6.12 -0.01
N PRO A 149 -4.66 -7.12 -0.85
CA PRO A 149 -3.27 -7.54 -1.06
C PRO A 149 -2.38 -6.41 -1.58
N ILE A 150 -1.08 -6.53 -1.35
CA ILE A 150 -0.09 -5.72 -2.06
C ILE A 150 0.17 -6.43 -3.39
N TYR A 151 -0.31 -5.86 -4.48
CA TYR A 151 -0.11 -6.37 -5.83
C TYR A 151 1.18 -5.81 -6.45
N ILE A 152 1.90 -6.63 -7.20
CA ILE A 152 3.16 -6.23 -7.87
C ILE A 152 3.22 -6.61 -9.35
N GLY A 153 2.12 -7.10 -9.93
CA GLY A 153 2.07 -7.53 -11.33
C GLY A 153 2.72 -8.89 -11.57
N VAL A 154 2.78 -9.76 -10.55
CA VAL A 154 3.41 -11.08 -10.63
C VAL A 154 2.52 -12.15 -10.00
N GLY A 155 2.50 -13.33 -10.60
CA GLY A 155 1.75 -14.47 -10.09
C GLY A 155 0.25 -14.42 -10.43
N ASP A 156 -0.54 -15.22 -9.72
CA ASP A 156 -2.01 -15.26 -9.86
C ASP A 156 -2.64 -14.21 -8.91
N GLU A 157 -2.55 -12.95 -9.31
CA GLU A 157 -3.01 -11.84 -8.48
C GLU A 157 -4.50 -11.90 -8.14
N ALA A 158 -5.33 -12.45 -9.02
CA ALA A 158 -6.77 -12.57 -8.77
C ALA A 158 -7.10 -13.48 -7.58
N ASN A 159 -6.20 -14.41 -7.24
CA ASN A 159 -6.31 -15.31 -6.09
C ASN A 159 -5.28 -15.02 -5.00
N GLN A 160 -4.57 -13.88 -5.07
CA GLN A 160 -3.57 -13.50 -4.09
C GLN A 160 -4.23 -13.13 -2.76
N GLY A 161 -3.73 -13.72 -1.66
CA GLY A 161 -4.06 -13.33 -0.30
C GLY A 161 -3.27 -12.14 0.21
N LEU A 162 -3.57 -11.69 1.43
CA LEU A 162 -2.79 -10.67 2.11
C LEU A 162 -1.35 -11.18 2.33
N CYS A 163 -0.39 -10.28 2.16
CA CYS A 163 1.00 -10.57 2.52
C CYS A 163 1.09 -10.70 4.04
N THR A 164 1.49 -11.88 4.50
CA THR A 164 1.72 -12.14 5.93
C THR A 164 3.20 -12.41 6.16
N GLY A 165 3.76 -11.79 7.18
CA GLY A 165 5.11 -12.03 7.64
C GLY A 165 5.12 -12.21 9.15
N THR A 166 6.02 -13.04 9.66
CA THR A 166 6.27 -13.17 11.09
C THR A 166 7.67 -12.64 11.36
N GLU A 167 7.76 -11.59 12.15
CA GLU A 167 9.05 -11.01 12.54
C GLU A 167 9.61 -11.63 13.82
N ASN A 168 8.75 -12.27 14.62
CA ASN A 168 9.12 -12.89 15.89
C ASN A 168 8.54 -14.29 15.99
N TYR A 169 9.41 -15.26 16.32
CA TYR A 169 9.05 -16.64 16.64
C TYR A 169 9.41 -16.92 18.09
N TRP A 170 8.52 -17.60 18.80
CA TRP A 170 8.72 -18.08 20.18
C TRP A 170 8.67 -19.60 20.22
#